data_833043eb7bd68057f9d1a5424bd360d2
#
_entry.id   833043eb7bd68057f9d1a5424bd360d2
#
_cell.length_a   1.000
_cell.length_b   1.000
_cell.length_c   1.000
_cell.angle_alpha   90.00
_cell.angle_beta   90.00
_cell.angle_gamma   90.00
#
_symmetry.space_group_name_H-M   'P 1'
#
loop_
_entity.id
_entity.type
_entity.pdbx_description
1 polymer ?
#
loop_
_entity_poly.entity_id
_entity_poly.type
_entity_poly.pdbx_seq_one_letter_code
_entity_poly.pdbx_strand_id
1 'polypeptide(L)'
;SGTRLFPYGQWPAADLNPMTVEAPPFLPRNCMPSLHMAWIIASFVSVYRAKPIYKIIGAVLVALTALSTFSIGSHYISDLIISLPFCLAIMAITMMEAPTGIRVGSAIFGTLATFGWMYLFKHHMTALLHCHITTAILLIATDMIALGLLYVLCRQAKHNIEEIDNHIEVLAS
;
A
#
# COMPACT_ATOMS: atom_id res chain seq x y z
N SER A 1 3.03 7.10 27.31
CA SER A 1 3.78 8.29 26.91
C SER A 1 4.74 7.91 25.80
N GLY A 2 4.43 8.31 24.58
CA GLY A 2 5.31 8.08 23.43
C GLY A 2 6.32 9.20 23.34
N THR A 3 7.58 8.89 23.62
CA THR A 3 8.70 9.80 23.37
C THR A 3 9.07 9.72 21.89
N ARG A 4 9.16 10.86 21.22
CA ARG A 4 9.69 10.95 19.85
C ARG A 4 11.17 11.27 19.92
N LEU A 5 11.97 10.56 19.11
CA LEU A 5 13.41 10.82 18.99
C LEU A 5 13.72 12.20 18.37
N PHE A 6 12.77 12.78 17.57
CA PHE A 6 12.97 14.09 16.94
C PHE A 6 11.68 14.91 16.96
N PRO A 7 11.73 16.20 17.29
CA PRO A 7 10.60 17.11 17.16
C PRO A 7 10.29 17.36 15.66
N TYR A 8 9.04 17.67 15.37
CA TYR A 8 8.58 17.98 14.01
C TYR A 8 9.42 19.14 13.42
N GLY A 9 9.99 18.94 12.26
CA GLY A 9 10.69 19.98 11.49
C GLY A 9 12.14 20.26 11.89
N GLN A 10 12.69 19.53 12.87
CA GLN A 10 14.12 19.64 13.20
C GLN A 10 14.85 18.36 12.78
N TRP A 11 15.73 18.47 11.81
CA TRP A 11 16.77 17.48 11.57
C TRP A 11 17.74 17.52 12.75
N PRO A 12 18.33 16.37 13.14
CA PRO A 12 19.32 16.39 14.19
C PRO A 12 20.43 17.36 13.81
N ALA A 13 20.57 18.43 14.57
CA ALA A 13 21.83 19.14 14.62
C ALA A 13 22.91 18.13 15.01
N ALA A 14 24.16 18.38 14.64
CA ALA A 14 25.27 17.45 14.79
C ALA A 14 25.47 16.84 16.20
N ASP A 15 24.73 17.24 17.20
CA ASP A 15 24.66 16.62 18.52
C ASP A 15 23.70 15.39 18.48
N LEU A 16 24.31 14.22 18.39
CA LEU A 16 23.64 12.90 18.41
C LEU A 16 23.03 12.52 19.77
N ASN A 17 22.82 13.48 20.68
CA ASN A 17 22.13 13.20 21.93
C ASN A 17 20.62 13.07 21.65
N PRO A 18 20.01 11.93 21.92
CA PRO A 18 18.59 11.76 21.75
C PRO A 18 17.84 12.68 22.72
N MET A 19 17.33 13.80 22.22
CA MET A 19 16.41 14.63 22.98
C MET A 19 15.07 13.90 23.08
N THR A 20 14.74 13.40 24.24
CA THR A 20 13.38 12.96 24.55
C THR A 20 12.50 14.19 24.73
N VAL A 21 11.76 14.55 23.69
CA VAL A 21 10.74 15.58 23.78
C VAL A 21 9.40 14.90 24.05
N GLU A 22 8.73 15.30 25.12
CA GLU A 22 7.35 14.86 25.36
C GLU A 22 6.47 15.32 24.18
N ALA A 23 5.91 14.36 23.47
CA ALA A 23 5.02 14.66 22.35
C ALA A 23 3.74 15.33 22.90
N PRO A 24 3.30 16.47 22.35
CA PRO A 24 2.05 17.08 22.77
C PRO A 24 0.88 16.10 22.58
N PRO A 25 -0.10 16.09 23.49
CA PRO A 25 -1.14 15.07 23.55
C PRO A 25 -2.06 15.00 22.30
N PHE A 26 -2.00 16.02 21.44
CA PHE A 26 -2.87 16.16 20.25
C PHE A 26 -2.14 15.98 18.92
N LEU A 27 -0.91 15.47 18.87
CA LEU A 27 -0.30 15.16 17.58
C LEU A 27 -1.07 14.01 16.92
N PRO A 28 -1.56 14.20 15.67
CA PRO A 28 -2.24 13.15 14.95
C PRO A 28 -1.31 11.93 14.87
N ARG A 29 -1.77 10.80 15.41
CA ARG A 29 -1.04 9.55 15.28
C ARG A 29 -1.05 9.16 13.81
N ASN A 30 0.09 8.72 13.31
CA ASN A 30 0.16 8.17 11.97
C ASN A 30 -0.90 7.08 11.81
N CYS A 31 -1.72 7.21 10.76
CA CYS A 31 -2.71 6.19 10.45
C CYS A 31 -2.05 5.06 9.66
N MET A 32 -2.15 3.84 10.16
CA MET A 32 -1.77 2.63 9.47
C MET A 32 -3.07 1.95 8.96
N PRO A 33 -3.19 1.62 7.67
CA PRO A 33 -2.27 1.88 6.56
C PRO A 33 -2.25 3.35 6.11
N SER A 34 -1.23 3.76 5.32
CA SER A 34 -1.17 5.10 4.74
C SER A 34 -2.23 5.26 3.65
N LEU A 35 -3.23 6.08 3.90
CA LEU A 35 -4.29 6.36 2.91
C LEU A 35 -3.72 7.09 1.68
N HIS A 36 -2.71 7.96 1.85
CA HIS A 36 -2.08 8.63 0.71
C HIS A 36 -1.44 7.64 -0.25
N MET A 37 -0.69 6.66 0.27
CA MET A 37 -0.12 5.60 -0.55
C MET A 37 -1.20 4.73 -1.18
N ALA A 38 -2.22 4.33 -0.43
CA ALA A 38 -3.31 3.52 -0.97
C ALA A 38 -4.04 4.23 -2.12
N TRP A 39 -4.32 5.53 -1.97
CA TRP A 39 -4.96 6.34 -3.03
C TRP A 39 -4.12 6.43 -4.29
N ILE A 40 -2.82 6.72 -4.18
CA ILE A 40 -1.97 6.87 -5.36
C ILE A 40 -1.74 5.52 -6.06
N ILE A 41 -1.61 4.42 -5.30
CA ILE A 41 -1.53 3.06 -5.86
C ILE A 41 -2.83 2.71 -6.58
N ALA A 42 -3.99 2.95 -5.97
CA ALA A 42 -5.29 2.70 -6.60
C ALA A 42 -5.46 3.52 -7.89
N SER A 43 -5.07 4.80 -7.87
CA SER A 43 -5.08 5.66 -9.06
C SER A 43 -4.16 5.13 -10.15
N PHE A 44 -2.95 4.69 -9.79
CA PHE A 44 -2.01 4.07 -10.73
C PHE A 44 -2.58 2.78 -11.33
N VAL A 45 -3.18 1.93 -10.52
CA VAL A 45 -3.81 0.69 -11.00
C VAL A 45 -4.99 1.00 -11.90
N SER A 46 -5.78 2.04 -11.63
CA SER A 46 -6.92 2.43 -12.46
C SER A 46 -6.54 2.83 -13.90
N VAL A 47 -5.30 3.27 -14.12
CA VAL A 47 -4.78 3.58 -15.46
C VAL A 47 -4.10 2.39 -16.15
N TYR A 48 -4.28 1.15 -15.66
CA TYR A 48 -3.62 -0.03 -16.24
C TYR A 48 -3.98 -0.29 -17.72
N ARG A 49 -5.14 0.19 -18.19
CA ARG A 49 -5.60 0.15 -19.59
C ARG A 49 -5.14 1.35 -20.43
N ALA A 50 -4.63 2.40 -19.81
CA ALA A 50 -4.25 3.62 -20.49
C ALA A 50 -2.97 3.45 -21.33
N LYS A 51 -2.71 4.45 -22.17
CA LYS A 51 -1.47 4.52 -22.98
C LYS A 51 -0.23 4.45 -22.06
N PRO A 52 0.90 3.91 -22.56
CA PRO A 52 2.13 3.75 -21.77
C PRO A 52 2.58 5.01 -21.03
N ILE A 53 2.38 6.18 -21.64
CA ILE A 53 2.77 7.46 -21.04
C ILE A 53 2.06 7.71 -19.69
N TYR A 54 0.76 7.39 -19.57
CA TYR A 54 0.02 7.55 -18.32
C TYR A 54 0.48 6.58 -17.24
N LYS A 55 0.92 5.38 -17.63
CA LYS A 55 1.51 4.40 -16.70
C LYS A 55 2.84 4.91 -16.16
N ILE A 56 3.68 5.51 -17.00
CA ILE A 56 4.94 6.11 -16.57
C ILE A 56 4.68 7.27 -15.60
N ILE A 57 3.77 8.17 -15.95
CA ILE A 57 3.38 9.29 -15.08
C ILE A 57 2.86 8.75 -13.74
N GLY A 58 1.97 7.77 -13.75
CA GLY A 58 1.44 7.14 -12.54
C GLY A 58 2.53 6.51 -11.68
N ALA A 59 3.46 5.77 -12.27
CA ALA A 59 4.59 5.17 -11.56
C ALA A 59 5.50 6.24 -10.90
N VAL A 60 5.79 7.34 -11.62
CA VAL A 60 6.53 8.47 -11.08
C VAL A 60 5.80 9.11 -9.90
N LEU A 61 4.49 9.30 -10.00
CA LEU A 61 3.68 9.85 -8.91
C LEU A 61 3.68 8.94 -7.68
N VAL A 62 3.57 7.61 -7.86
CA VAL A 62 3.70 6.64 -6.75
C VAL A 62 5.07 6.78 -6.08
N ALA A 63 6.16 6.82 -6.84
CA ALA A 63 7.50 6.96 -6.32
C ALA A 63 7.70 8.30 -5.58
N LEU A 64 7.25 9.42 -6.15
CA LEU A 64 7.33 10.73 -5.52
C LEU A 64 6.49 10.81 -4.25
N THR A 65 5.30 10.22 -4.24
CA THR A 65 4.45 10.17 -3.03
C THR A 65 5.12 9.35 -1.93
N ALA A 66 5.71 8.20 -2.26
CA ALA A 66 6.44 7.37 -1.32
C ALA A 66 7.63 8.14 -0.72
N LEU A 67 8.44 8.80 -1.56
CA LEU A 67 9.57 9.61 -1.14
C LEU A 67 9.13 10.79 -0.27
N SER A 68 8.10 11.54 -0.69
CA SER A 68 7.57 12.67 0.06
C SER A 68 7.03 12.24 1.42
N THR A 69 6.24 11.18 1.46
CA THR A 69 5.64 10.66 2.69
C THR A 69 6.70 10.22 3.69
N PHE A 70 7.77 9.62 3.19
CA PHE A 70 8.92 9.20 3.98
C PHE A 70 9.77 10.40 4.45
N SER A 71 10.06 11.36 3.55
CA SER A 71 10.91 12.52 3.84
C SER A 71 10.31 13.46 4.88
N ILE A 72 9.00 13.62 4.91
CA ILE A 72 8.30 14.48 5.87
C ILE A 72 8.23 13.81 7.27
N GLY A 73 8.56 12.51 7.38
CA GLY A 73 8.48 11.76 8.63
C GLY A 73 7.06 11.59 9.15
N SER A 74 6.07 11.76 8.28
CA SER A 74 4.65 11.61 8.61
C SER A 74 4.23 10.17 8.82
N HIS A 75 4.92 9.25 8.17
CA HIS A 75 4.63 7.81 8.19
C HIS A 75 5.89 6.99 8.42
N TYR A 76 5.71 5.82 9.02
CA TYR A 76 6.74 4.79 9.07
C TYR A 76 6.77 4.02 7.75
N ILE A 77 7.91 3.41 7.43
CA ILE A 77 8.04 2.52 6.25
C ILE A 77 6.98 1.43 6.27
N SER A 78 6.67 0.88 7.45
CA SER A 78 5.63 -0.13 7.64
C SER A 78 4.24 0.33 7.16
N ASP A 79 3.91 1.61 7.34
CA ASP A 79 2.61 2.16 6.93
C ASP A 79 2.49 2.19 5.40
N LEU A 80 3.60 2.49 4.71
CA LEU A 80 3.66 2.47 3.25
C LEU A 80 3.54 1.04 2.70
N ILE A 81 4.28 0.11 3.31
CA ILE A 81 4.28 -1.31 2.92
C ILE A 81 2.87 -1.89 3.05
N ILE A 82 2.22 -1.75 4.22
CA ILE A 82 0.88 -2.30 4.48
C ILE A 82 -0.20 -1.63 3.60
N SER A 83 0.07 -0.47 3.00
CA SER A 83 -0.86 0.15 2.07
C SER A 83 -1.11 -0.66 0.79
N LEU A 84 -0.18 -1.53 0.39
CA LEU A 84 -0.32 -2.35 -0.81
C LEU A 84 -1.36 -3.47 -0.65
N PRO A 85 -1.33 -4.34 0.38
CA PRO A 85 -2.39 -5.31 0.60
C PRO A 85 -3.75 -4.65 0.88
N PHE A 86 -3.77 -3.48 1.53
CA PHE A 86 -4.99 -2.70 1.69
C PHE A 86 -5.56 -2.23 0.35
N CYS A 87 -4.71 -1.70 -0.54
CA CYS A 87 -5.11 -1.33 -1.90
C CYS A 87 -5.63 -2.53 -2.68
N LEU A 88 -4.96 -3.69 -2.58
CA LEU A 88 -5.42 -4.94 -3.21
C LEU A 88 -6.84 -5.30 -2.77
N ALA A 89 -7.15 -5.22 -1.46
CA ALA A 89 -8.49 -5.51 -0.95
C ALA A 89 -9.55 -4.61 -1.59
N ILE A 90 -9.29 -3.30 -1.66
CA ILE A 90 -10.21 -2.33 -2.27
C ILE A 90 -10.37 -2.60 -3.76
N MET A 91 -9.27 -2.78 -4.50
CA MET A 91 -9.31 -3.03 -5.94
C MET A 91 -10.04 -4.34 -6.27
N ALA A 92 -9.87 -5.38 -5.47
CA ALA A 92 -10.56 -6.65 -5.65
C ALA A 92 -12.10 -6.52 -5.47
N ILE A 93 -12.55 -5.60 -4.63
CA ILE A 93 -13.98 -5.32 -4.45
C ILE A 93 -14.53 -4.48 -5.61
N THR A 94 -13.76 -3.52 -6.11
CA THR A 94 -14.23 -2.52 -7.09
C THR A 94 -14.09 -2.97 -8.55
N MET A 95 -13.12 -3.84 -8.87
CA MET A 95 -12.89 -4.35 -10.24
C MET A 95 -13.85 -5.47 -10.60
N MET A 96 -15.10 -5.11 -10.91
CA MET A 96 -16.19 -6.08 -11.21
C MET A 96 -15.95 -6.93 -12.45
N GLU A 97 -15.08 -6.48 -13.35
CA GLU A 97 -14.74 -7.16 -14.60
C GLU A 97 -13.89 -8.41 -14.40
N ALA A 98 -13.18 -8.51 -13.27
CA ALA A 98 -12.37 -9.68 -12.97
C ALA A 98 -13.22 -10.85 -12.45
N PRO A 99 -12.81 -12.13 -12.71
CA PRO A 99 -13.52 -13.32 -12.25
C PRO A 99 -13.73 -13.33 -10.73
N THR A 100 -14.94 -13.71 -10.29
CA THR A 100 -15.34 -13.67 -8.87
C THR A 100 -14.37 -14.41 -7.95
N GLY A 101 -13.85 -15.59 -8.36
CA GLY A 101 -12.92 -16.36 -7.53
C GLY A 101 -11.62 -15.60 -7.22
N ILE A 102 -11.04 -14.93 -8.23
CA ILE A 102 -9.82 -14.14 -8.06
C ILE A 102 -10.11 -12.91 -7.20
N ARG A 103 -11.24 -12.25 -7.42
CA ARG A 103 -11.66 -11.09 -6.62
C ARG A 103 -11.82 -11.43 -5.15
N VAL A 104 -12.57 -12.49 -4.86
CA VAL A 104 -12.82 -12.93 -3.48
C VAL A 104 -11.51 -13.35 -2.80
N GLY A 105 -10.68 -14.15 -3.47
CA GLY A 105 -9.38 -14.55 -2.95
C GLY A 105 -8.46 -13.35 -2.66
N SER A 106 -8.38 -12.40 -3.59
CA SER A 106 -7.58 -11.18 -3.42
C SER A 106 -8.12 -10.27 -2.32
N ALA A 107 -9.44 -10.12 -2.20
CA ALA A 107 -10.07 -9.34 -1.13
C ALA A 107 -9.80 -9.96 0.24
N ILE A 108 -9.95 -11.28 0.38
CA ILE A 108 -9.67 -11.99 1.64
C ILE A 108 -8.19 -11.84 2.01
N PHE A 109 -7.28 -12.13 1.07
CA PHE A 109 -5.84 -12.00 1.34
C PHE A 109 -5.46 -10.57 1.74
N GLY A 110 -5.88 -9.57 0.96
CA GLY A 110 -5.57 -8.17 1.23
C GLY A 110 -6.10 -7.70 2.59
N THR A 111 -7.32 -8.10 2.94
CA THR A 111 -7.94 -7.77 4.23
C THR A 111 -7.20 -8.44 5.39
N LEU A 112 -6.95 -9.75 5.31
CA LEU A 112 -6.26 -10.50 6.36
C LEU A 112 -4.83 -10.02 6.55
N ALA A 113 -4.09 -9.75 5.47
CA ALA A 113 -2.75 -9.22 5.53
C ALA A 113 -2.72 -7.83 6.19
N THR A 114 -3.62 -6.94 5.80
CA THR A 114 -3.70 -5.58 6.37
C THR A 114 -3.99 -5.63 7.87
N PHE A 115 -5.08 -6.28 8.26
CA PHE A 115 -5.46 -6.35 9.69
C PHE A 115 -4.50 -7.20 10.51
N GLY A 116 -3.94 -8.26 9.94
CA GLY A 116 -2.93 -9.09 10.59
C GLY A 116 -1.69 -8.27 10.95
N TRP A 117 -1.13 -7.51 10.00
CA TRP A 117 0.01 -6.64 10.25
C TRP A 117 -0.32 -5.51 11.24
N MET A 118 -1.49 -4.88 11.12
CA MET A 118 -1.93 -3.86 12.09
C MET A 118 -1.99 -4.43 13.51
N TYR A 119 -2.53 -5.64 13.67
CA TYR A 119 -2.59 -6.33 14.96
C TYR A 119 -1.19 -6.64 15.51
N LEU A 120 -0.30 -7.19 14.68
CA LEU A 120 1.06 -7.52 15.04
C LEU A 120 1.86 -6.28 15.48
N PHE A 121 1.79 -5.20 14.72
CA PHE A 121 2.45 -3.94 15.10
C PHE A 121 1.87 -3.33 16.36
N LYS A 122 0.57 -3.46 16.58
CA LYS A 122 -0.07 -2.93 17.79
C LYS A 122 0.29 -3.70 19.05
N HIS A 123 0.35 -5.04 18.98
CA HIS A 123 0.43 -5.90 20.17
C HIS A 123 1.80 -6.57 20.35
N HIS A 124 2.59 -6.72 19.30
CA HIS A 124 3.84 -7.48 19.30
C HIS A 124 5.04 -6.70 18.80
N MET A 125 5.01 -5.35 18.89
CA MET A 125 6.06 -4.48 18.35
C MET A 125 7.47 -4.87 18.85
N THR A 126 7.61 -5.18 20.14
CA THR A 126 8.91 -5.58 20.73
C THR A 126 9.44 -6.86 20.11
N ALA A 127 8.60 -7.86 19.93
CA ALA A 127 8.98 -9.13 19.31
C ALA A 127 9.39 -8.92 17.83
N LEU A 128 8.64 -8.09 17.09
CA LEU A 128 8.95 -7.74 15.70
C LEU A 128 10.29 -7.02 15.58
N LEU A 129 10.64 -6.14 16.52
CA LEU A 129 11.92 -5.45 16.54
C LEU A 129 13.08 -6.40 16.89
N HIS A 130 12.89 -7.35 17.77
CA HIS A 130 13.89 -8.37 18.06
C HIS A 130 14.16 -9.29 16.86
N CYS A 131 13.12 -9.60 16.08
CA CYS A 131 13.20 -10.43 14.89
C CYS A 131 13.14 -9.60 13.60
N HIS A 132 13.81 -8.44 13.56
CA HIS A 132 13.69 -7.45 12.48
C HIS A 132 13.93 -8.02 11.07
N ILE A 133 14.88 -8.94 10.90
CA ILE A 133 15.16 -9.57 9.61
C ILE A 133 13.98 -10.44 9.17
N THR A 134 13.46 -11.29 10.05
CA THR A 134 12.30 -12.14 9.77
C THR A 134 11.06 -11.30 9.47
N THR A 135 10.85 -10.24 10.23
CA THR A 135 9.76 -9.28 10.02
C THR A 135 9.87 -8.61 8.65
N ALA A 136 11.06 -8.15 8.26
CA ALA A 136 11.29 -7.56 6.95
C ALA A 136 11.02 -8.55 5.81
N ILE A 137 11.50 -9.79 5.93
CA ILE A 137 11.26 -10.85 4.93
C ILE A 137 9.75 -11.12 4.79
N LEU A 138 9.02 -11.23 5.91
CA LEU A 138 7.58 -11.48 5.89
C LEU A 138 6.80 -10.31 5.29
N LEU A 139 7.18 -9.07 5.56
CA LEU A 139 6.60 -7.87 4.95
C LEU A 139 6.81 -7.87 3.44
N ILE A 140 8.06 -8.09 2.99
CA ILE A 140 8.39 -8.15 1.55
C ILE A 140 7.63 -9.29 0.88
N ALA A 141 7.56 -10.47 1.49
CA ALA A 141 6.82 -11.60 0.95
C ALA A 141 5.32 -11.27 0.82
N THR A 142 4.73 -10.62 1.83
CA THR A 142 3.34 -10.18 1.79
C THR A 142 3.09 -9.23 0.62
N ASP A 143 3.97 -8.26 0.41
CA ASP A 143 3.87 -7.30 -0.68
C ASP A 143 4.06 -7.94 -2.06
N MET A 144 5.00 -8.86 -2.19
CA MET A 144 5.20 -9.59 -3.44
C MET A 144 3.98 -10.43 -3.83
N ILE A 145 3.32 -11.07 -2.84
CA ILE A 145 2.05 -11.79 -3.07
C ILE A 145 0.95 -10.80 -3.45
N ALA A 146 0.84 -9.67 -2.75
CA ALA A 146 -0.16 -8.65 -3.04
C ALA A 146 0.00 -8.06 -4.45
N LEU A 147 1.24 -7.77 -4.87
CA LEU A 147 1.57 -7.32 -6.24
C LEU A 147 1.22 -8.38 -7.28
N GLY A 148 1.55 -9.64 -7.03
CA GLY A 148 1.21 -10.76 -7.90
C GLY A 148 -0.30 -10.90 -8.10
N LEU A 149 -1.07 -10.86 -7.01
CA LEU A 149 -2.53 -10.92 -7.06
C LEU A 149 -3.13 -9.70 -7.75
N LEU A 150 -2.60 -8.50 -7.50
CA LEU A 150 -3.04 -7.27 -8.17
C LEU A 150 -2.78 -7.32 -9.68
N TYR A 151 -1.61 -7.82 -10.09
CA TYR A 151 -1.29 -8.04 -11.50
C TYR A 151 -2.25 -9.03 -12.17
N VAL A 152 -2.52 -10.18 -11.52
CA VAL A 152 -3.46 -11.18 -12.03
C VAL A 152 -4.86 -10.60 -12.14
N LEU A 153 -5.32 -9.85 -11.11
CA LEU A 153 -6.61 -9.18 -11.09
C LEU A 153 -6.76 -8.22 -12.29
N CYS A 154 -5.77 -7.35 -12.51
CA CYS A 154 -5.77 -6.41 -13.63
C CYS A 154 -5.73 -7.11 -15.00
N ARG A 155 -4.94 -8.16 -15.13
CA ARG A 155 -4.82 -8.93 -16.38
C ARG A 155 -6.12 -9.62 -16.74
N GLN A 156 -6.78 -10.24 -15.78
CA GLN A 156 -8.05 -10.94 -16.00
C GLN A 156 -9.19 -9.96 -16.30
N ALA A 157 -9.25 -8.84 -15.59
CA ALA A 157 -10.23 -7.79 -15.88
C ALA A 157 -10.06 -7.26 -17.32
N LYS A 158 -8.82 -7.05 -17.76
CA LYS A 158 -8.54 -6.63 -19.14
C LYS A 158 -9.02 -7.65 -20.17
N HIS A 159 -8.70 -8.93 -19.96
CA HIS A 159 -9.09 -10.02 -20.88
C HIS A 159 -10.62 -10.10 -21.04
N ASN A 160 -11.36 -10.08 -19.93
CA ASN A 160 -12.81 -10.17 -19.96
C ASN A 160 -13.46 -8.98 -20.71
N ILE A 161 -12.89 -7.77 -20.60
CA ILE A 161 -13.40 -6.62 -21.32
C ILE A 161 -13.14 -6.76 -22.84
N GLU A 162 -11.94 -7.19 -23.24
CA GLU A 162 -11.60 -7.41 -24.64
C GLU A 162 -12.52 -8.49 -25.26
N GLU A 163 -12.88 -9.52 -24.52
CA GLU A 163 -13.80 -10.55 -24.95
C GLU A 163 -15.24 -10.01 -25.16
N ILE A 164 -15.70 -9.15 -24.23
CA ILE A 164 -17.01 -8.48 -24.33
C ILE A 164 -17.05 -7.56 -25.55
N ASP A 165 -16.02 -6.73 -25.75
CA ASP A 165 -15.93 -5.80 -26.87
C ASP A 165 -15.98 -6.55 -28.21
N ASN A 166 -15.23 -7.64 -28.35
CA ASN A 166 -15.25 -8.50 -29.54
C ASN A 166 -16.64 -9.13 -29.80
N HIS A 167 -17.34 -9.56 -28.76
CA HIS A 167 -18.70 -10.09 -28.90
C HIS A 167 -19.68 -9.02 -29.38
N ILE A 168 -19.56 -7.79 -28.90
CA ILE A 168 -20.42 -6.69 -29.34
C ILE A 168 -20.18 -6.36 -30.81
N GLU A 169 -18.93 -6.35 -31.27
CA GLU A 169 -18.59 -6.09 -32.69
C GLU A 169 -19.19 -7.15 -33.62
N VAL A 170 -19.13 -8.43 -33.24
CA VAL A 170 -19.71 -9.54 -34.01
C VAL A 170 -21.23 -9.45 -34.10
N LEU A 171 -21.90 -8.96 -33.03
CA LEU A 171 -23.36 -8.81 -33.04
C LEU A 171 -23.85 -7.59 -33.83
N ALA A 172 -22.95 -6.59 -34.03
CA ALA A 172 -23.24 -5.36 -34.75
C ALA A 172 -22.97 -5.45 -36.27
N SER A 173 -22.27 -6.51 -36.72
CA SER A 173 -21.98 -6.82 -38.14
C SER A 173 -23.07 -7.67 -38.80
#